data_314c4c463f144064bc327b530aac99cd
#
_entry.id   314c4c463f144064bc327b530aac99cd
#
_cell.length_a   1.000
_cell.length_b   1.000
_cell.length_c   1.000
_cell.angle_alpha   90.00
_cell.angle_beta   90.00
_cell.angle_gamma   90.00
#
_symmetry.space_group_name_H-M   'P 1'
#
loop_
_entity.id
_entity.type
_entity.pdbx_description
1 polymer ?
#
loop_
_entity_poly.entity_id
_entity_poly.type
_entity_poly.pdbx_seq_one_letter_code
_entity_poly.pdbx_strand_id
1 'polypeptide(L)'
;MNFILTRDKATTIPPAAMKLSVIPDNAKLELTTLDGAVILTKSKMTAMEYVKLLTALTAHVGQILLSLRDTCGHCDECDEDGCVYSNLSIEELCRPSVTVPDWAREEADIAPDAKLDCYVDEDSGVITICEADNDFDLSDVSPVILYALRKSGCCLSALEDALMENDIIYDK
;
A
#
# COMPACT_ATOMS: atom_id res chain seq x y z
N MET A 1 -13.55 14.34 9.22
CA MET A 1 -13.63 15.57 8.39
C MET A 1 -12.30 15.70 7.65
N ASN A 2 -12.32 15.74 6.32
CA ASN A 2 -11.12 15.81 5.50
C ASN A 2 -10.91 17.24 5.02
N PHE A 3 -9.66 17.70 5.03
CA PHE A 3 -9.27 19.00 4.50
C PHE A 3 -8.39 18.75 3.27
N ILE A 4 -8.73 19.37 2.15
CA ILE A 4 -7.90 19.35 0.95
C ILE A 4 -6.99 20.56 1.00
N LEU A 5 -5.68 20.36 0.94
CA LEU A 5 -4.67 21.41 0.95
C LEU A 5 -4.02 21.48 -0.43
N THR A 6 -4.09 22.65 -1.06
CA THR A 6 -3.34 22.92 -2.30
C THR A 6 -1.97 23.54 -1.96
N ARG A 7 -0.91 23.04 -2.58
CA ARG A 7 0.47 23.44 -2.30
C ARG A 7 0.95 24.50 -3.28
N ASP A 8 0.89 25.78 -2.88
CA ASP A 8 1.50 26.83 -3.70
C ASP A 8 2.96 27.15 -3.27
N LYS A 9 3.20 27.53 -2.01
CA LYS A 9 4.55 27.83 -1.49
C LYS A 9 4.75 27.39 -0.04
N ALA A 10 3.70 27.40 0.76
CA ALA A 10 3.69 26.92 2.16
C ALA A 10 2.34 26.24 2.44
N THR A 11 2.39 25.08 3.05
CA THR A 11 1.16 24.39 3.51
C THR A 11 0.82 24.91 4.89
N THR A 12 -0.33 25.58 5.03
CA THR A 12 -0.83 26.04 6.32
C THR A 12 -1.92 25.09 6.81
N ILE A 13 -1.77 24.60 8.02
CA ILE A 13 -2.79 23.76 8.64
C ILE A 13 -3.95 24.67 9.09
N PRO A 14 -5.20 24.40 8.64
CA PRO A 14 -6.34 25.20 9.05
C PRO A 14 -6.50 25.19 10.58
N PRO A 15 -6.80 26.34 11.22
CA PRO A 15 -7.05 26.38 12.68
C PRO A 15 -8.17 25.44 13.13
N ALA A 16 -9.16 25.20 12.28
CA ALA A 16 -10.22 24.24 12.54
C ALA A 16 -9.69 22.80 12.65
N ALA A 17 -8.70 22.41 11.82
CA ALA A 17 -8.08 21.09 11.90
C ALA A 17 -7.33 20.91 13.22
N MET A 18 -6.60 21.93 13.68
CA MET A 18 -5.89 21.91 14.97
C MET A 18 -6.87 21.76 16.14
N LYS A 19 -7.97 22.49 16.13
CA LYS A 19 -9.02 22.39 17.17
C LYS A 19 -9.69 21.02 17.19
N LEU A 20 -10.04 20.45 16.03
CA LEU A 20 -10.66 19.12 15.92
C LEU A 20 -9.72 18.01 16.36
N SER A 21 -8.41 18.19 16.16
CA SER A 21 -7.37 17.26 16.62
C SER A 21 -7.02 17.42 18.11
N VAL A 22 -7.67 18.36 18.81
CA VAL A 22 -7.41 18.66 20.25
C VAL A 22 -5.93 18.98 20.50
N ILE A 23 -5.27 19.61 19.53
CA ILE A 23 -3.89 20.07 19.65
C ILE A 23 -3.90 21.54 20.11
N PRO A 24 -3.29 21.87 21.26
CA PRO A 24 -3.20 23.24 21.73
C PRO A 24 -2.40 24.13 20.77
N ASP A 25 -2.77 25.42 20.67
CA ASP A 25 -2.12 26.37 19.76
C ASP A 25 -0.62 26.57 20.03
N ASN A 26 -0.19 26.33 21.26
CA ASN A 26 1.22 26.44 21.70
C ASN A 26 1.94 25.08 21.80
N ALA A 27 1.33 23.99 21.32
CA ALA A 27 1.95 22.68 21.37
C ALA A 27 3.16 22.61 20.45
N LYS A 28 4.24 22.04 20.95
CA LYS A 28 5.35 21.61 20.09
C LYS A 28 4.89 20.38 19.29
N LEU A 29 5.07 20.44 17.99
CA LEU A 29 4.65 19.39 17.06
C LEU A 29 5.82 18.60 16.56
N GLU A 30 5.59 17.32 16.29
CA GLU A 30 6.46 16.40 15.58
C GLU A 30 5.80 16.02 14.28
N LEU A 31 6.58 16.00 13.21
CA LEU A 31 6.15 15.64 11.87
C LEU A 31 6.85 14.35 11.48
N THR A 32 6.06 13.32 11.19
CA THR A 32 6.53 12.04 10.66
C THR A 32 6.14 11.96 9.20
N THR A 33 7.13 11.73 8.34
CA THR A 33 6.92 11.51 6.91
C THR A 33 6.78 10.02 6.65
N LEU A 34 5.76 9.66 5.88
CA LEU A 34 5.54 8.34 5.33
C LEU A 34 5.46 8.49 3.82
N ASP A 35 5.61 7.40 3.10
CA ASP A 35 5.40 7.42 1.66
C ASP A 35 3.93 7.81 1.35
N GLY A 36 3.77 8.84 0.52
CA GLY A 36 2.46 9.41 0.20
C GLY A 36 1.71 10.11 1.36
N ALA A 37 2.29 10.20 2.58
CA ALA A 37 1.59 10.77 3.72
C ALA A 37 2.49 11.55 4.69
N VAL A 38 1.88 12.44 5.46
CA VAL A 38 2.53 13.17 6.55
C VAL A 38 1.63 13.08 7.79
N ILE A 39 2.20 12.63 8.91
CA ILE A 39 1.53 12.60 10.20
C ILE A 39 2.09 13.70 11.08
N LEU A 40 1.20 14.54 11.62
CA LEU A 40 1.54 15.58 12.57
C LEU A 40 1.00 15.21 13.95
N THR A 41 1.88 15.11 14.93
CA THR A 41 1.53 14.76 16.31
C THR A 41 2.05 15.78 17.30
N LYS A 42 1.52 15.76 18.51
CA LYS A 42 2.07 16.48 19.63
C LYS A 42 3.39 15.83 20.08
N SER A 43 4.44 16.61 20.32
CA SER A 43 5.78 16.09 20.65
C SER A 43 5.87 15.39 22.00
N LYS A 44 4.91 15.64 22.90
CA LYS A 44 4.79 14.96 24.21
C LYS A 44 3.36 14.47 24.35
N MET A 45 3.18 13.18 24.24
CA MET A 45 1.89 12.51 24.40
C MET A 45 1.93 11.59 25.62
N THR A 46 0.81 11.58 26.34
CA THR A 46 0.58 10.59 27.41
C THR A 46 0.22 9.23 26.81
N ALA A 47 0.33 8.15 27.59
CA ALA A 47 -0.06 6.81 27.17
C ALA A 47 -1.53 6.79 26.67
N MET A 48 -2.44 7.50 27.34
CA MET A 48 -3.84 7.61 26.93
C MET A 48 -4.00 8.31 25.57
N GLU A 49 -3.23 9.35 25.31
CA GLU A 49 -3.25 10.05 24.02
C GLU A 49 -2.71 9.16 22.89
N TYR A 50 -1.67 8.35 23.15
CA TYR A 50 -1.20 7.34 22.19
C TYR A 50 -2.27 6.28 21.89
N VAL A 51 -2.97 5.77 22.90
CA VAL A 51 -4.07 4.80 22.68
C VAL A 51 -5.18 5.40 21.83
N LYS A 52 -5.57 6.67 22.10
CA LYS A 52 -6.58 7.37 21.30
C LYS A 52 -6.11 7.57 19.85
N LEU A 53 -4.85 7.95 19.66
CA LEU A 53 -4.26 8.10 18.33
C LEU A 53 -4.27 6.76 17.57
N LEU A 54 -3.82 5.68 18.18
CA LEU A 54 -3.85 4.34 17.57
C LEU A 54 -5.26 3.92 17.19
N THR A 55 -6.24 4.16 18.06
CA THR A 55 -7.66 3.87 17.76
C THR A 55 -8.16 4.67 16.55
N ALA A 56 -7.82 5.96 16.48
CA ALA A 56 -8.21 6.82 15.37
C ALA A 56 -7.53 6.39 14.04
N LEU A 57 -6.24 6.05 14.10
CA LEU A 57 -5.49 5.54 12.93
C LEU A 57 -6.07 4.22 12.44
N THR A 58 -6.40 3.29 13.33
CA THR A 58 -7.05 2.02 12.96
C THR A 58 -8.40 2.24 12.28
N ALA A 59 -9.20 3.17 12.79
CA ALA A 59 -10.47 3.53 12.15
C ALA A 59 -10.26 4.15 10.77
N HIS A 60 -9.23 4.99 10.60
CA HIS A 60 -8.89 5.57 9.30
C HIS A 60 -8.39 4.51 8.30
N VAL A 61 -7.55 3.57 8.74
CA VAL A 61 -7.14 2.42 7.94
C VAL A 61 -8.37 1.63 7.46
N GLY A 62 -9.34 1.38 8.35
CA GLY A 62 -10.59 0.73 7.95
C GLY A 62 -11.35 1.48 6.85
N GLN A 63 -11.37 2.82 6.90
CA GLN A 63 -11.97 3.64 5.84
C GLN A 63 -11.22 3.52 4.51
N ILE A 64 -9.89 3.51 4.55
CA ILE A 64 -9.06 3.32 3.35
C ILE A 64 -9.32 1.95 2.72
N LEU A 65 -9.35 0.88 3.53
CA LEU A 65 -9.65 -0.47 3.05
C LEU A 65 -11.02 -0.55 2.36
N LEU A 66 -12.05 0.07 2.95
CA LEU A 66 -13.38 0.12 2.35
C LEU A 66 -13.38 0.93 1.04
N SER A 67 -12.64 2.04 0.99
CA SER A 67 -12.52 2.85 -0.22
C SER A 67 -11.83 2.07 -1.34
N LEU A 68 -10.77 1.34 -1.04
CA LEU A 68 -10.08 0.48 -2.01
C LEU A 68 -11.03 -0.61 -2.54
N ARG A 69 -11.73 -1.33 -1.66
CA ARG A 69 -12.72 -2.34 -2.06
C ARG A 69 -13.77 -1.76 -3.02
N ASP A 70 -14.34 -0.61 -2.66
CA ASP A 70 -15.44 0.00 -3.42
C ASP A 70 -14.96 0.59 -4.75
N THR A 71 -13.66 0.86 -4.91
CA THR A 71 -13.08 1.48 -6.11
C THR A 71 -12.49 0.43 -7.05
N CYS A 72 -11.76 -0.56 -6.53
CA CYS A 72 -11.18 -1.62 -7.36
C CYS A 72 -12.26 -2.53 -8.00
N GLY A 73 -13.44 -2.64 -7.36
CA GLY A 73 -14.52 -3.46 -7.91
C GLY A 73 -14.25 -4.96 -7.83
N HIS A 74 -14.68 -5.68 -8.84
CA HIS A 74 -14.52 -7.13 -8.98
C HIS A 74 -13.88 -7.44 -10.34
N CYS A 75 -13.03 -8.46 -10.39
CA CYS A 75 -12.55 -9.01 -11.65
C CYS A 75 -13.68 -9.81 -12.34
N ASP A 76 -13.53 -10.07 -13.63
CA ASP A 76 -14.55 -10.76 -14.46
C ASP A 76 -14.89 -12.17 -13.95
N GLU A 77 -13.98 -12.81 -13.17
CA GLU A 77 -14.15 -14.16 -12.64
C GLU A 77 -14.72 -14.22 -11.21
N CYS A 78 -14.94 -13.07 -10.55
CA CYS A 78 -15.45 -13.06 -9.17
C CYS A 78 -16.83 -13.70 -9.03
N ASP A 79 -17.67 -13.62 -10.05
CA ASP A 79 -19.04 -14.17 -10.04
C ASP A 79 -19.08 -15.69 -10.35
N GLU A 80 -17.98 -16.27 -10.82
CA GLU A 80 -17.87 -17.67 -11.27
C GLU A 80 -17.06 -18.57 -10.30
N ASP A 81 -16.82 -18.16 -9.06
CA ASP A 81 -15.90 -18.81 -8.11
C ASP A 81 -14.44 -18.98 -8.64
N GLY A 82 -14.09 -18.28 -9.71
CA GLY A 82 -12.85 -18.46 -10.47
C GLY A 82 -11.74 -17.45 -10.17
N CYS A 83 -11.96 -16.45 -9.32
CA CYS A 83 -10.93 -15.44 -9.03
C CYS A 83 -9.64 -16.12 -8.56
N VAL A 84 -8.55 -15.93 -9.31
CA VAL A 84 -7.24 -16.56 -9.10
C VAL A 84 -6.77 -16.43 -7.66
N TYR A 85 -7.02 -15.27 -7.03
CA TYR A 85 -6.60 -14.99 -5.65
C TYR A 85 -7.59 -15.43 -4.57
N SER A 86 -8.79 -15.90 -4.92
CA SER A 86 -9.81 -16.28 -3.92
C SER A 86 -9.38 -17.47 -3.07
N ASN A 87 -8.67 -18.42 -3.68
CA ASN A 87 -8.26 -19.67 -3.08
C ASN A 87 -6.81 -19.70 -2.60
N LEU A 88 -6.00 -18.68 -2.94
CA LEU A 88 -4.61 -18.61 -2.51
C LEU A 88 -4.51 -18.24 -1.02
N SER A 89 -3.57 -18.84 -0.32
CA SER A 89 -3.20 -18.41 1.03
C SER A 89 -2.40 -17.10 0.95
N ILE A 90 -2.35 -16.35 2.07
CA ILE A 90 -1.54 -15.13 2.12
C ILE A 90 -0.04 -15.47 1.95
N GLU A 91 0.39 -16.63 2.43
CA GLU A 91 1.76 -17.12 2.26
C GLU A 91 2.10 -17.38 0.80
N GLU A 92 1.15 -17.84 0.00
CA GLU A 92 1.33 -18.05 -1.45
C GLU A 92 1.40 -16.73 -2.22
N LEU A 93 0.69 -15.70 -1.77
CA LEU A 93 0.79 -14.35 -2.33
C LEU A 93 2.15 -13.69 -1.99
N CYS A 94 2.69 -14.00 -0.81
CA CYS A 94 3.97 -13.48 -0.34
C CYS A 94 5.10 -14.43 -0.75
N ARG A 95 5.37 -14.56 -2.04
CA ARG A 95 6.43 -15.45 -2.54
C ARG A 95 7.80 -15.04 -1.99
N PRO A 96 8.67 -16.01 -1.65
CA PRO A 96 10.03 -15.69 -1.27
C PRO A 96 10.75 -14.98 -2.40
N SER A 97 11.44 -13.87 -2.10
CA SER A 97 12.24 -13.16 -3.08
C SER A 97 13.45 -13.99 -3.48
N VAL A 98 13.72 -14.07 -4.78
CA VAL A 98 14.96 -14.67 -5.31
C VAL A 98 16.05 -13.59 -5.25
N THR A 99 17.17 -13.92 -4.57
CA THR A 99 18.33 -13.03 -4.55
C THR A 99 19.25 -13.36 -5.71
N VAL A 100 19.39 -12.41 -6.63
CA VAL A 100 20.34 -12.50 -7.74
C VAL A 100 21.61 -11.73 -7.34
N PRO A 101 22.82 -12.34 -7.43
CA PRO A 101 24.06 -11.65 -7.12
C PRO A 101 24.33 -10.45 -8.03
N ASP A 102 24.99 -9.41 -7.51
CA ASP A 102 25.25 -8.17 -8.23
C ASP A 102 26.00 -8.41 -9.57
N TRP A 103 27.00 -9.31 -9.57
CA TRP A 103 27.72 -9.65 -10.79
C TRP A 103 26.82 -10.26 -11.88
N ALA A 104 25.78 -10.99 -11.49
CA ALA A 104 24.86 -11.60 -12.46
C ALA A 104 23.85 -10.57 -13.00
N ARG A 105 23.47 -9.57 -12.17
CA ARG A 105 22.69 -8.42 -12.63
C ARG A 105 23.48 -7.56 -13.62
N GLU A 106 24.75 -7.28 -13.33
CA GLU A 106 25.65 -6.54 -14.22
C GLU A 106 25.82 -7.25 -15.58
N GLU A 107 26.02 -8.57 -15.58
CA GLU A 107 26.17 -9.37 -16.80
C GLU A 107 24.89 -9.39 -17.66
N ALA A 108 23.73 -9.32 -17.02
CA ALA A 108 22.41 -9.30 -17.66
C ALA A 108 21.89 -7.88 -17.99
N ASP A 109 22.67 -6.83 -17.70
CA ASP A 109 22.29 -5.42 -17.88
C ASP A 109 21.02 -5.01 -17.09
N ILE A 110 20.83 -5.62 -15.90
CA ILE A 110 19.72 -5.36 -14.99
C ILE A 110 20.15 -4.33 -13.93
N ALA A 111 19.38 -3.27 -13.74
CA ALA A 111 19.67 -2.25 -12.74
C ALA A 111 19.72 -2.84 -11.31
N PRO A 112 20.62 -2.32 -10.42
CA PRO A 112 20.80 -2.89 -9.07
C PRO A 112 19.55 -2.86 -8.21
N ASP A 113 18.68 -1.87 -8.43
CA ASP A 113 17.43 -1.61 -7.72
C ASP A 113 16.17 -2.05 -8.49
N ALA A 114 16.35 -2.64 -9.69
CA ALA A 114 15.24 -3.14 -10.47
C ALA A 114 14.51 -4.27 -9.76
N LYS A 115 13.19 -4.25 -9.80
CA LYS A 115 12.35 -5.37 -9.42
C LYS A 115 12.58 -6.52 -10.40
N LEU A 116 12.54 -7.75 -9.91
CA LEU A 116 12.79 -8.95 -10.71
C LEU A 116 11.55 -9.82 -10.76
N ASP A 117 11.27 -10.30 -11.97
CA ASP A 117 10.32 -11.38 -12.22
C ASP A 117 11.05 -12.70 -12.47
N CYS A 118 10.38 -13.79 -12.10
CA CYS A 118 10.91 -15.15 -12.23
C CYS A 118 9.89 -16.04 -12.96
N TYR A 119 10.28 -16.53 -14.11
CA TYR A 119 9.47 -17.45 -14.92
C TYR A 119 10.09 -18.85 -14.90
N VAL A 120 9.24 -19.85 -14.74
CA VAL A 120 9.65 -21.26 -14.77
C VAL A 120 9.07 -21.90 -16.03
N ASP A 121 9.94 -22.40 -16.89
CA ASP A 121 9.55 -23.28 -18.01
C ASP A 121 9.51 -24.71 -17.48
N GLU A 122 8.31 -25.24 -17.27
CA GLU A 122 8.09 -26.56 -16.69
C GLU A 122 8.61 -27.70 -17.60
N ASP A 123 8.60 -27.51 -18.93
CA ASP A 123 9.02 -28.52 -19.89
C ASP A 123 10.54 -28.66 -19.95
N SER A 124 11.28 -27.57 -19.86
CA SER A 124 12.74 -27.53 -19.91
C SER A 124 13.41 -27.52 -18.54
N GLY A 125 12.66 -27.17 -17.48
CA GLY A 125 13.21 -26.96 -16.14
C GLY A 125 14.09 -25.71 -16.03
N VAL A 126 13.98 -24.78 -16.98
CA VAL A 126 14.74 -23.53 -17.00
C VAL A 126 14.02 -22.48 -16.18
N ILE A 127 14.77 -21.80 -15.32
CA ILE A 127 14.30 -20.64 -14.57
C ILE A 127 14.88 -19.40 -15.24
N THR A 128 14.02 -18.52 -15.71
CA THR A 128 14.40 -17.22 -16.28
C THR A 128 14.09 -16.13 -15.27
N ILE A 129 15.08 -15.30 -14.98
CA ILE A 129 14.93 -14.11 -14.14
C ILE A 129 15.20 -12.91 -15.04
N CYS A 130 14.27 -11.95 -15.05
CA CYS A 130 14.38 -10.72 -15.81
C CYS A 130 13.92 -9.54 -14.96
N GLU A 131 14.12 -8.34 -15.48
CA GLU A 131 13.52 -7.12 -14.90
C GLU A 131 12.00 -7.20 -15.04
N ALA A 132 11.29 -6.88 -13.97
CA ALA A 132 9.83 -6.86 -13.96
C ALA A 132 9.30 -5.69 -14.80
N ASP A 133 8.20 -5.94 -15.52
CA ASP A 133 7.52 -4.90 -16.31
C ASP A 133 6.84 -3.84 -15.41
N ASN A 134 6.59 -4.17 -14.14
CA ASN A 134 5.90 -3.31 -13.19
C ASN A 134 6.76 -3.04 -11.96
N ASP A 135 6.83 -1.78 -11.55
CA ASP A 135 7.58 -1.34 -10.37
C ASP A 135 6.93 -1.80 -9.06
N PHE A 136 5.62 -2.04 -9.05
CA PHE A 136 4.84 -2.36 -7.86
C PHE A 136 3.63 -3.26 -8.18
N ASP A 137 3.44 -4.33 -7.40
CA ASP A 137 2.30 -5.24 -7.49
C ASP A 137 1.90 -5.78 -6.10
N LEU A 138 1.03 -6.78 -6.03
CA LEU A 138 0.61 -7.37 -4.76
C LEU A 138 1.75 -8.01 -3.96
N SER A 139 2.85 -8.42 -4.59
CA SER A 139 3.98 -9.02 -3.89
C SER A 139 4.73 -8.00 -3.01
N ASP A 140 4.61 -6.72 -3.32
CA ASP A 140 5.20 -5.62 -2.54
C ASP A 140 4.31 -5.17 -1.38
N VAL A 141 3.04 -5.62 -1.37
CA VAL A 141 2.09 -5.28 -0.31
C VAL A 141 2.30 -6.19 0.90
N SER A 142 2.40 -5.59 2.08
CA SER A 142 2.54 -6.36 3.33
C SER A 142 1.44 -7.42 3.49
N PRO A 143 1.77 -8.67 3.90
CA PRO A 143 0.83 -9.76 4.17
C PRO A 143 -0.35 -9.35 5.07
N VAL A 144 -0.07 -8.52 6.06
CA VAL A 144 -1.10 -8.01 7.00
C VAL A 144 -2.12 -7.14 6.26
N ILE A 145 -1.66 -6.32 5.32
CA ILE A 145 -2.53 -5.46 4.50
C ILE A 145 -3.33 -6.31 3.50
N LEU A 146 -2.71 -7.25 2.81
CA LEU A 146 -3.40 -8.19 1.91
C LEU A 146 -4.50 -8.96 2.63
N TYR A 147 -4.20 -9.46 3.83
CA TYR A 147 -5.19 -10.13 4.66
C TYR A 147 -6.36 -9.20 5.03
N ALA A 148 -6.07 -7.96 5.44
CA ALA A 148 -7.09 -6.97 5.79
C ALA A 148 -7.95 -6.58 4.59
N LEU A 149 -7.36 -6.36 3.42
CA LEU A 149 -8.05 -6.08 2.16
C LEU A 149 -9.01 -7.22 1.79
N ARG A 150 -8.51 -8.45 1.77
CA ARG A 150 -9.31 -9.64 1.48
C ARG A 150 -10.47 -9.80 2.48
N LYS A 151 -10.24 -9.59 3.78
CA LYS A 151 -11.28 -9.64 4.81
C LYS A 151 -12.31 -8.52 4.69
N SER A 152 -11.95 -7.38 4.12
CA SER A 152 -12.89 -6.29 3.83
C SER A 152 -13.73 -6.55 2.57
N GLY A 153 -13.47 -7.64 1.83
CA GLY A 153 -14.15 -7.99 0.59
C GLY A 153 -13.57 -7.30 -0.65
N CYS A 154 -12.30 -6.83 -0.57
CA CYS A 154 -11.59 -6.34 -1.74
C CYS A 154 -11.22 -7.52 -2.65
N CYS A 155 -11.50 -7.40 -3.95
CA CYS A 155 -10.99 -8.31 -4.97
C CYS A 155 -9.50 -8.02 -5.19
N LEU A 156 -8.63 -8.98 -4.85
CA LEU A 156 -7.19 -8.79 -4.97
C LEU A 156 -6.72 -8.76 -6.43
N SER A 157 -7.42 -9.47 -7.33
CA SER A 157 -7.10 -9.40 -8.77
C SER A 157 -7.35 -8.01 -9.33
N ALA A 158 -8.53 -7.44 -9.09
CA ALA A 158 -8.85 -6.09 -9.51
C ALA A 158 -7.96 -5.03 -8.85
N LEU A 159 -7.51 -5.28 -7.62
CA LEU A 159 -6.53 -4.43 -6.96
C LEU A 159 -5.16 -4.51 -7.64
N GLU A 160 -4.71 -5.70 -8.03
CA GLU A 160 -3.45 -5.89 -8.75
C GLU A 160 -3.45 -5.15 -10.09
N ASP A 161 -4.53 -5.30 -10.87
CA ASP A 161 -4.70 -4.56 -12.12
C ASP A 161 -4.60 -3.04 -11.88
N ALA A 162 -5.28 -2.52 -10.87
CA ALA A 162 -5.23 -1.11 -10.51
C ALA A 162 -3.84 -0.65 -10.06
N LEU A 163 -3.07 -1.50 -9.37
CA LEU A 163 -1.68 -1.21 -8.97
C LEU A 163 -0.75 -1.14 -10.20
N MET A 164 -0.87 -2.10 -11.11
CA MET A 164 -0.05 -2.16 -12.33
C MET A 164 -0.39 -1.03 -13.31
N GLU A 165 -1.65 -0.63 -13.41
CA GLU A 165 -2.11 0.48 -14.26
C GLU A 165 -1.87 1.86 -13.64
N ASN A 166 -1.45 1.95 -12.39
CA ASN A 166 -1.34 3.20 -11.61
C ASN A 166 -2.64 4.00 -11.57
N ASP A 167 -3.76 3.31 -11.42
CA ASP A 167 -5.07 3.93 -11.40
C ASP A 167 -5.27 4.85 -10.19
N ILE A 168 -5.86 6.02 -10.45
CA ILE A 168 -6.13 7.02 -9.40
C ILE A 168 -7.43 6.65 -8.68
N ILE A 169 -7.31 6.13 -7.47
CA ILE A 169 -8.44 5.67 -6.66
C ILE A 169 -9.28 6.82 -6.03
N TYR A 170 -8.75 8.04 -5.98
CA TYR A 170 -9.34 9.16 -5.24
C TYR A 170 -9.82 10.35 -6.08
N ASP A 171 -10.07 10.17 -7.37
CA ASP A 171 -10.54 11.27 -8.23
C ASP A 171 -12.08 11.34 -8.30
N LYS A 172 -12.70 11.50 -7.11
CA LYS A 172 -14.15 11.81 -6.99
C LYS A 172 -14.42 12.92 -6.01
#